data_d501607c86be062cd3ea7eb0fb63dd32
#
_entry.id   d501607c86be062cd3ea7eb0fb63dd32
#
_cell.length_a   1.000
_cell.length_b   1.000
_cell.length_c   1.000
_cell.angle_alpha   90.00
_cell.angle_beta   90.00
_cell.angle_gamma   90.00
#
_symmetry.space_group_name_H-M   'P 1'
#
loop_
_entity.id
_entity.type
_entity.pdbx_description
1 polymer ?
#
loop_
_entity_poly.entity_id
_entity_poly.type
_entity_poly.pdbx_seq_one_letter_code
_entity_poly.pdbx_strand_id
1 'polypeptide(L)' 'MFQYCKQFTGKALENWNVSNVKYMDYMFSFCKQLDCDLSKWDVSNVKNMHNMFYNCNSLKNIPKWY' A
#
# COMPACT_ATOMS: atom_id res chain seq x y z
N MET A 1 -1.06 -6.43 8.09
CA MET A 1 -0.57 -5.10 7.78
C MET A 1 0.93 -5.08 7.75
N PHE A 2 1.50 -4.17 6.98
CA PHE A 2 2.95 -4.15 6.74
C PHE A 2 3.63 -2.94 7.37
N GLN A 3 3.00 -2.34 8.35
CA GLN A 3 3.56 -1.16 9.03
C GLN A 3 4.95 -1.46 9.57
N TYR A 4 5.91 -0.55 9.36
CA TYR A 4 7.30 -0.68 9.80
C TYR A 4 8.10 -1.79 9.13
N CYS A 5 7.63 -2.36 8.03
CA CYS A 5 8.38 -3.38 7.28
C CYS A 5 9.45 -2.70 6.41
N LYS A 6 10.56 -2.31 7.02
CA LYS A 6 11.56 -1.45 6.39
C LYS A 6 12.25 -2.06 5.17
N GLN A 7 12.33 -3.37 5.10
CA GLN A 7 12.99 -4.06 3.99
C GLN A 7 12.03 -4.67 2.98
N PHE A 8 10.74 -4.52 3.22
CA PHE A 8 9.71 -5.08 2.36
C PHE A 8 9.57 -4.23 1.10
N THR A 9 9.76 -4.83 -0.07
CA THR A 9 9.69 -4.14 -1.35
C THR A 9 8.31 -4.18 -1.99
N GLY A 10 7.47 -5.14 -1.62
CA GLY A 10 6.11 -5.26 -2.14
C GLY A 10 5.98 -5.95 -3.48
N LYS A 11 7.00 -6.66 -3.95
CA LYS A 11 6.99 -7.23 -5.31
C LYS A 11 5.81 -8.14 -5.61
N ALA A 12 5.33 -8.89 -4.63
CA ALA A 12 4.23 -9.83 -4.84
C ALA A 12 2.86 -9.20 -4.64
N LEU A 13 2.78 -7.97 -4.17
CA LEU A 13 1.51 -7.34 -3.82
C LEU A 13 0.66 -6.98 -5.02
N GLU A 14 1.26 -6.80 -6.18
CA GLU A 14 0.54 -6.40 -7.38
C GLU A 14 -0.56 -7.37 -7.76
N ASN A 15 -0.39 -8.64 -7.39
CA ASN A 15 -1.35 -9.70 -7.73
C ASN A 15 -2.36 -9.99 -6.62
N TRP A 16 -2.29 -9.28 -5.51
CA TRP A 16 -3.21 -9.52 -4.41
C TRP A 16 -4.61 -9.04 -4.75
N ASN A 17 -5.60 -9.85 -4.35
CA ASN A 17 -6.99 -9.46 -4.44
C ASN A 17 -7.39 -8.75 -3.15
N VAL A 18 -7.55 -7.43 -3.23
CA VAL A 18 -7.91 -6.62 -2.06
C VAL A 18 -9.34 -6.08 -2.18
N SER A 19 -10.14 -6.67 -3.06
CA SER A 19 -11.48 -6.16 -3.34
C SER A 19 -12.42 -6.20 -2.13
N ASN A 20 -12.14 -7.06 -1.14
CA ASN A 20 -12.95 -7.17 0.06
C ASN A 20 -12.37 -6.43 1.26
N VAL A 21 -11.27 -5.75 1.10
CA VAL A 21 -10.64 -5.02 2.20
C VAL A 21 -11.35 -3.70 2.43
N LYS A 22 -11.66 -3.40 3.68
CA LYS A 22 -12.38 -2.18 4.06
C LYS A 22 -11.47 -1.13 4.70
N TYR A 23 -10.42 -1.54 5.36
CA TYR A 23 -9.54 -0.65 6.09
C TYR A 23 -8.09 -0.90 5.70
N MET A 24 -7.44 0.14 5.22
CA MET A 24 -6.03 0.10 4.82
C MET A 24 -5.21 1.18 5.51
N ASP A 25 -5.74 1.73 6.60
CA ASP A 25 -5.03 2.79 7.32
C ASP A 25 -3.69 2.27 7.87
N TYR A 26 -2.64 3.03 7.67
CA TYR A 26 -1.28 2.70 8.09
C TYR A 26 -0.73 1.39 7.52
N MET A 27 -1.37 0.83 6.49
CA MET A 27 -1.00 -0.51 6.02
C MET A 27 0.47 -0.63 5.63
N PHE A 28 1.02 0.36 4.97
CA PHE A 28 2.43 0.38 4.55
C PHE A 28 3.23 1.50 5.21
N SER A 29 2.74 2.04 6.31
CA SER A 29 3.42 3.13 7.00
C SER A 29 4.84 2.71 7.40
N PHE A 30 5.83 3.56 7.13
CA PHE A 30 7.24 3.32 7.40
C PHE A 30 7.87 2.14 6.65
N CYS A 31 7.24 1.67 5.58
CA CYS A 31 7.84 0.68 4.69
C CYS A 31 8.79 1.40 3.74
N LYS A 32 10.01 1.68 4.19
CA LYS A 32 10.91 2.59 3.50
C LYS A 32 11.41 2.08 2.16
N GLN A 33 11.39 0.77 1.92
CA GLN A 33 11.84 0.19 0.67
C GLN A 33 10.70 -0.27 -0.23
N LEU A 34 9.46 0.01 0.15
CA LEU A 34 8.31 -0.33 -0.67
C LEU A 34 8.38 0.44 -1.98
N ASP A 35 8.39 -0.29 -3.08
CA ASP A 35 8.40 0.30 -4.43
C ASP A 35 7.76 -0.69 -5.39
N CYS A 36 6.45 -0.63 -5.56
CA CYS A 36 5.71 -1.51 -6.45
C CYS A 36 4.53 -0.76 -7.04
N ASP A 37 3.97 -1.31 -8.11
CA ASP A 37 2.83 -0.71 -8.79
C ASP A 37 1.53 -1.30 -8.25
N LEU A 38 0.80 -0.52 -7.48
CA LEU A 38 -0.48 -0.90 -6.90
C LEU A 38 -1.67 -0.31 -7.65
N SER A 39 -1.45 0.26 -8.82
CA SER A 39 -2.50 0.95 -9.57
C SER A 39 -3.65 0.02 -9.98
N LYS A 40 -3.41 -1.28 -10.06
CA LYS A 40 -4.42 -2.26 -10.45
C LYS A 40 -5.29 -2.76 -9.29
N TRP A 41 -4.98 -2.37 -8.07
CA TRP A 41 -5.77 -2.79 -6.93
C TRP A 41 -7.18 -2.21 -7.00
N ASP A 42 -8.17 -3.07 -6.78
CA ASP A 42 -9.56 -2.63 -6.65
C ASP A 42 -9.82 -2.23 -5.21
N VAL A 43 -9.86 -0.93 -4.97
CA VAL A 43 -10.04 -0.38 -3.62
C VAL A 43 -11.43 0.21 -3.43
N SER A 44 -12.38 -0.20 -4.25
CA SER A 44 -13.74 0.36 -4.21
C SER A 44 -14.46 0.15 -2.88
N ASN A 45 -14.08 -0.87 -2.12
CA ASN A 45 -14.67 -1.16 -0.82
C ASN A 45 -13.88 -0.58 0.36
N VAL A 46 -12.76 0.07 0.10
CA VAL A 46 -11.92 0.63 1.17
C VAL A 46 -12.55 1.89 1.70
N LYS A 47 -12.71 1.96 3.01
CA LYS A 47 -13.31 3.11 3.68
C LYS A 47 -12.29 4.01 4.35
N ASN A 48 -11.11 3.50 4.66
CA ASN A 48 -10.10 4.27 5.36
C ASN A 48 -8.73 3.90 4.82
N MET A 49 -8.00 4.90 4.32
CA MET A 49 -6.63 4.74 3.81
C MET A 49 -5.67 5.72 4.50
N HIS A 50 -6.00 6.18 5.67
CA HIS A 50 -5.25 7.22 6.35
C HIS A 50 -3.80 6.81 6.57
N ASN A 51 -2.85 7.64 6.09
CA ASN A 51 -1.42 7.41 6.22
C ASN A 51 -0.93 6.05 5.74
N MET A 52 -1.62 5.48 4.73
CA MET A 52 -1.27 4.17 4.19
C MET A 52 0.17 4.11 3.72
N PHE A 53 0.66 5.16 3.08
CA PHE A 53 2.02 5.23 2.55
C PHE A 53 2.90 6.24 3.30
N TYR A 54 2.61 6.47 4.55
CA TYR A 54 3.36 7.44 5.35
C TYR A 54 4.82 7.01 5.47
N ASN A 55 5.75 7.88 5.10
CA ASN A 55 7.19 7.62 5.12
C ASN A 55 7.62 6.42 4.26
N CYS A 56 6.93 6.16 3.16
CA CYS A 56 7.37 5.21 2.14
C CYS A 56 8.29 5.92 1.16
N ASN A 57 9.54 6.12 1.56
CA ASN A 57 10.46 7.01 0.85
C ASN A 57 10.90 6.49 -0.52
N SER A 58 10.83 5.18 -0.75
CA SER A 58 11.22 4.59 -2.02
C SER A 58 10.06 4.44 -3.00
N LEU A 59 8.85 4.74 -2.58
CA LEU A 59 7.68 4.61 -3.45
C LEU A 59 7.66 5.75 -4.46
N LYS A 60 7.93 5.43 -5.71
CA LYS A 60 8.03 6.41 -6.78
C LYS A 60 6.69 6.67 -7.46
N ASN A 61 5.84 5.67 -7.51
CA ASN A 61 4.56 5.74 -8.21
C ASN A 61 3.42 5.56 -7.22
N ILE A 62 3.01 6.66 -6.61
CA ILE A 62 1.87 6.63 -5.69
C ILE A 62 0.61 6.35 -6.52
N PRO A 63 -0.20 5.33 -6.14
CA PRO A 63 -1.39 5.00 -6.90
C PRO A 63 -2.36 6.17 -6.98
N LYS A 64 -3.02 6.29 -8.12
CA LYS A 64 -3.96 7.39 -8.30
C LYS A 64 -5.18 7.33 -7.40
N TRP A 65 -5.50 6.13 -6.92
CA TRP A 65 -6.65 5.94 -6.04
C TRP A 65 -6.38 6.37 -4.59
N TYR A 66 -5.14 6.68 -4.28
CA TYR A 66 -4.77 7.09 -2.91
C TYR A 66 -5.04 8.56 -2.64
#